data_49f041de2021fa88890a5fba9b6829c3
#
_entry.id   49f041de2021fa88890a5fba9b6829c3
#
_cell.length_a   1.000
_cell.length_b   1.000
_cell.length_c   1.000
_cell.angle_alpha   90.00
_cell.angle_beta   90.00
_cell.angle_gamma   90.00
#
_symmetry.space_group_name_H-M   'P 1'
#
loop_
_entity.id
_entity.type
_entity.pdbx_description
1 polymer ?
#
loop_
_entity_poly.entity_id
_entity_poly.type
_entity_poly.pdbx_seq_one_letter_code
_entity_poly.pdbx_strand_id
1 'polypeptide(L)'
;MLVKAENNENLLEFTRDRKTGQIIEEKQGEYTVNRTYDSEGNCTRITSSLGADIRHTYDREGNLQTMQAGESWQASWVRDNTGLEVQRTFSGGVTVRTERDCFGREVRKSVRSGGMEKGAYRYQWGIANRLLSKENELTGTVTRYDYDRFDFLIRQETMQGSETDVIYRVPDFVGNLFETPDKKDRKYGAGGKLLEDPDCFYHYDDEGNLIFREFKLLQETGVKFDRKRMEKERGIRCLATGTGWLYEWSSNGMLKKVIRPDGRPVEFRYDALGRRTAKQYFGKVTRWVWDGNVPIHEWGYKVTDRQPNEEENTPSKEPIEDITTWVFEAGTFVPTAKIQEGKQYSIVSDYLGTPIQMYDEQGKKTWDCTLDIYGKVATFEGRSLNDCPFRFQGQYEDEETGLYYNRFRYYISEIGGYLNQDLIGLTGNNLIFYNYVKNPNTWIDIFGLFSDLKPTGDGHHLFPRAIGDKLGIRDIIEKVSWYPNVSKNTASLHQELHAKLRESGIPIHGSQYQGTIEQALDAMDNAYKSFDTKGYLMIDGKRYDNLTPSEAMVKVRQHVENKIKVKNKLTHH
;
A
#
# COMPACT_ATOMS: atom_id res chain seq x y z
N MET A 1 19.01 16.43 2.09
CA MET A 1 18.41 15.47 1.12
C MET A 1 19.25 14.20 1.11
N LEU A 2 18.64 13.00 1.20
CA LEU A 2 19.39 11.73 1.21
C LEU A 2 20.07 11.52 -0.16
N VAL A 3 21.38 11.27 -0.16
CA VAL A 3 22.20 10.99 -1.35
C VAL A 3 22.88 9.63 -1.27
N LYS A 4 23.03 9.09 -0.06
CA LYS A 4 23.67 7.81 0.20
C LYS A 4 23.09 7.17 1.47
N ALA A 5 22.89 5.85 1.45
CA ALA A 5 22.57 5.03 2.61
C ALA A 5 23.26 3.67 2.47
N GLU A 6 23.78 3.10 3.56
CA GLU A 6 24.57 1.88 3.51
C GLU A 6 24.29 1.00 4.72
N ASN A 7 24.25 -0.30 4.50
CA ASN A 7 24.25 -1.33 5.53
C ASN A 7 25.06 -2.54 5.06
N ASN A 8 25.04 -3.63 5.83
CA ASN A 8 25.81 -4.85 5.49
C ASN A 8 25.31 -5.58 4.24
N GLU A 9 24.10 -5.26 3.74
CA GLU A 9 23.54 -5.90 2.54
C GLU A 9 23.99 -5.19 1.26
N ASN A 10 23.87 -3.87 1.21
CA ASN A 10 24.28 -3.08 0.06
C ASN A 10 24.46 -1.59 0.36
N LEU A 11 25.02 -0.92 -0.64
CA LEU A 11 25.12 0.53 -0.73
C LEU A 11 24.03 1.07 -1.65
N LEU A 12 23.30 2.06 -1.18
CA LEU A 12 22.34 2.84 -1.95
C LEU A 12 22.92 4.22 -2.26
N GLU A 13 22.88 4.63 -3.52
CA GLU A 13 23.30 5.96 -3.96
C GLU A 13 22.19 6.60 -4.80
N PHE A 14 21.96 7.89 -4.60
CA PHE A 14 20.90 8.64 -5.27
C PHE A 14 21.47 9.85 -6.00
N THR A 15 21.34 9.84 -7.32
CA THR A 15 21.62 11.01 -8.15
C THR A 15 20.31 11.77 -8.35
N ARG A 16 20.36 13.08 -8.15
CA ARG A 16 19.19 13.95 -8.26
C ARG A 16 19.39 15.03 -9.32
N ASP A 17 18.32 15.38 -9.99
CA ASP A 17 18.29 16.58 -10.81
C ASP A 17 18.54 17.82 -9.94
N ARG A 18 19.46 18.68 -10.37
CA ARG A 18 19.88 19.86 -9.58
C ARG A 18 18.82 20.94 -9.46
N LYS A 19 17.87 21.01 -10.40
CA LYS A 19 16.83 22.04 -10.44
C LYS A 19 15.58 21.61 -9.69
N THR A 20 15.13 20.34 -9.91
CA THR A 20 13.88 19.83 -9.38
C THR A 20 14.07 19.04 -8.07
N GLY A 21 15.27 18.53 -7.80
CA GLY A 21 15.54 17.64 -6.67
C GLY A 21 15.05 16.21 -6.85
N GLN A 22 14.41 15.90 -7.98
CA GLN A 22 13.88 14.55 -8.29
C GLN A 22 15.02 13.55 -8.46
N ILE A 23 14.78 12.30 -8.06
CA ILE A 23 15.76 11.22 -8.21
C ILE A 23 15.76 10.80 -9.68
N ILE A 24 16.87 11.01 -10.37
CA ILE A 24 17.07 10.61 -11.76
C ILE A 24 17.81 9.27 -11.87
N GLU A 25 18.57 8.87 -10.84
CA GLU A 25 19.23 7.58 -10.76
C GLU A 25 19.21 7.08 -9.31
N GLU A 26 18.94 5.81 -9.15
CA GLU A 26 19.03 5.07 -7.89
C GLU A 26 19.89 3.84 -8.11
N LYS A 27 21.06 3.80 -7.47
CA LYS A 27 21.97 2.67 -7.50
C LYS A 27 21.79 1.81 -6.25
N GLN A 28 21.63 0.52 -6.41
CA GLN A 28 21.38 -0.48 -5.36
C GLN A 28 22.45 -1.58 -5.46
N GLY A 29 23.62 -1.35 -4.84
CA GLY A 29 24.80 -2.19 -5.05
C GLY A 29 25.26 -2.12 -6.51
N GLU A 30 25.17 -3.23 -7.25
CA GLU A 30 25.51 -3.32 -8.68
C GLU A 30 24.35 -2.97 -9.63
N TYR A 31 23.13 -2.85 -9.13
CA TYR A 31 21.92 -2.59 -9.94
C TYR A 31 21.59 -1.10 -9.94
N THR A 32 21.07 -0.63 -11.09
CA THR A 32 20.75 0.78 -11.29
C THR A 32 19.33 0.91 -11.85
N VAL A 33 18.57 1.87 -11.34
CA VAL A 33 17.26 2.28 -11.86
C VAL A 33 17.34 3.77 -12.19
N ASN A 34 17.02 4.13 -13.44
CA ASN A 34 17.06 5.50 -13.94
C ASN A 34 15.68 5.99 -14.27
N ARG A 35 15.42 7.29 -14.04
CA ARG A 35 14.13 7.94 -14.31
C ARG A 35 14.36 9.21 -15.12
N THR A 36 13.49 9.46 -16.08
CA THR A 36 13.40 10.73 -16.80
C THR A 36 12.06 11.38 -16.55
N TYR A 37 12.04 12.69 -16.54
CA TYR A 37 10.86 13.48 -16.23
C TYR A 37 10.62 14.52 -17.31
N ASP A 38 9.35 14.91 -17.51
CA ASP A 38 8.98 16.05 -18.34
C ASP A 38 9.15 17.38 -17.58
N SER A 39 8.79 18.50 -18.23
CA SER A 39 8.87 19.84 -17.66
C SER A 39 7.92 20.05 -16.47
N GLU A 40 6.84 19.31 -16.41
CA GLU A 40 5.83 19.35 -15.36
C GLU A 40 6.22 18.48 -14.15
N GLY A 41 7.25 17.63 -14.30
CA GLY A 41 7.76 16.75 -13.25
C GLY A 41 7.15 15.35 -13.26
N ASN A 42 6.42 14.98 -14.30
CA ASN A 42 5.90 13.62 -14.45
C ASN A 42 7.00 12.67 -14.92
N CYS A 43 7.08 11.47 -14.35
CA CYS A 43 8.04 10.45 -14.76
C CYS A 43 7.65 9.86 -16.12
N THR A 44 8.41 10.16 -17.16
CA THR A 44 8.14 9.73 -18.54
C THR A 44 8.79 8.42 -18.91
N ARG A 45 9.88 8.02 -18.23
CA ARG A 45 10.56 6.76 -18.50
C ARG A 45 11.31 6.26 -17.28
N ILE A 46 11.23 4.94 -17.07
CA ILE A 46 12.00 4.20 -16.07
C ILE A 46 12.81 3.13 -16.81
N THR A 47 14.11 3.09 -16.58
CA THR A 47 15.00 2.05 -17.13
C THR A 47 15.83 1.44 -16.01
N SER A 48 16.26 0.20 -16.19
CA SER A 48 17.15 -0.47 -15.24
C SER A 48 18.33 -1.18 -15.90
N SER A 49 19.39 -1.44 -15.14
CA SER A 49 20.51 -2.28 -15.57
C SER A 49 20.11 -3.73 -15.84
N LEU A 50 18.93 -4.17 -15.37
CA LEU A 50 18.36 -5.50 -15.60
C LEU A 50 17.36 -5.55 -16.76
N GLY A 51 17.32 -4.50 -17.61
CA GLY A 51 16.59 -4.50 -18.86
C GLY A 51 15.15 -3.99 -18.81
N ALA A 52 14.68 -3.42 -17.69
CA ALA A 52 13.39 -2.71 -17.72
C ALA A 52 13.49 -1.45 -18.61
N ASP A 53 12.46 -1.23 -19.42
CA ASP A 53 12.20 0.01 -20.15
C ASP A 53 10.69 0.27 -20.10
N ILE A 54 10.28 1.13 -19.18
CA ILE A 54 8.88 1.48 -18.93
C ILE A 54 8.70 2.94 -19.34
N ARG A 55 7.74 3.23 -20.20
CA ARG A 55 7.47 4.58 -20.73
C ARG A 55 6.07 4.99 -20.43
N HIS A 56 5.91 6.27 -20.06
CA HIS A 56 4.64 6.88 -19.71
C HIS A 56 4.37 8.08 -20.61
N THR A 57 3.12 8.26 -21.00
CA THR A 57 2.63 9.53 -21.57
C THR A 57 1.51 10.06 -20.70
N TYR A 58 1.40 11.39 -20.67
CA TYR A 58 0.41 12.09 -19.87
C TYR A 58 -0.41 13.01 -20.75
N ASP A 59 -1.64 13.28 -20.37
CA ASP A 59 -2.46 14.31 -20.98
C ASP A 59 -2.04 15.71 -20.50
N ARG A 60 -2.72 16.75 -20.99
CA ARG A 60 -2.41 18.15 -20.63
C ARG A 60 -2.68 18.46 -19.15
N GLU A 61 -3.52 17.70 -18.52
CA GLU A 61 -3.89 17.80 -17.10
C GLU A 61 -2.91 17.02 -16.19
N GLY A 62 -1.93 16.30 -16.76
CA GLY A 62 -0.95 15.50 -16.04
C GLY A 62 -1.46 14.11 -15.64
N ASN A 63 -2.58 13.65 -16.20
CA ASN A 63 -3.06 12.29 -15.95
C ASN A 63 -2.36 11.30 -16.87
N LEU A 64 -2.03 10.12 -16.35
CA LEU A 64 -1.45 9.03 -17.12
C LEU A 64 -2.37 8.62 -18.29
N GLN A 65 -1.89 8.72 -19.52
CA GLN A 65 -2.62 8.41 -20.74
C GLN A 65 -2.23 7.05 -21.31
N THR A 66 -0.93 6.77 -21.40
CA THR A 66 -0.44 5.46 -21.85
C THR A 66 0.75 5.02 -21.01
N MET A 67 0.92 3.72 -20.91
CA MET A 67 2.09 3.07 -20.35
C MET A 67 2.55 1.96 -21.29
N GLN A 68 3.85 1.87 -21.53
CA GLN A 68 4.47 0.80 -22.30
C GLN A 68 5.56 0.15 -21.45
N ALA A 69 5.73 -1.16 -21.57
CA ALA A 69 6.83 -1.86 -20.93
C ALA A 69 7.39 -2.92 -21.88
N GLY A 70 8.72 -2.91 -22.05
CA GLY A 70 9.37 -3.70 -23.09
C GLY A 70 8.93 -3.28 -24.50
N GLU A 71 8.92 -4.25 -25.43
CA GLU A 71 8.65 -3.98 -26.84
C GLU A 71 7.16 -4.02 -27.19
N SER A 72 6.33 -4.76 -26.45
CA SER A 72 4.98 -5.13 -26.89
C SER A 72 3.87 -4.95 -25.86
N TRP A 73 4.16 -4.84 -24.56
CA TRP A 73 3.11 -4.58 -23.58
C TRP A 73 2.75 -3.10 -23.53
N GLN A 74 1.46 -2.83 -23.55
CA GLN A 74 0.92 -1.48 -23.45
C GLN A 74 -0.39 -1.48 -22.68
N ALA A 75 -0.62 -0.40 -21.93
CA ALA A 75 -1.92 -0.03 -21.36
C ALA A 75 -2.25 1.41 -21.74
N SER A 76 -3.54 1.69 -21.94
CA SER A 76 -4.06 3.04 -22.23
C SER A 76 -5.30 3.32 -21.40
N TRP A 77 -5.45 4.58 -20.98
CA TRP A 77 -6.52 5.07 -20.14
C TRP A 77 -7.40 6.05 -20.90
N VAL A 78 -8.71 5.87 -20.79
CA VAL A 78 -9.71 6.86 -21.22
C VAL A 78 -10.38 7.40 -19.96
N ARG A 79 -10.47 8.73 -19.89
CA ARG A 79 -11.06 9.45 -18.76
C ARG A 79 -12.28 10.22 -19.22
N ASP A 80 -13.20 10.46 -18.28
CA ASP A 80 -14.31 11.34 -18.52
C ASP A 80 -13.89 12.83 -18.38
N ASN A 81 -14.84 13.73 -18.55
CA ASN A 81 -14.60 15.17 -18.45
C ASN A 81 -14.22 15.65 -17.04
N THR A 82 -14.32 14.76 -16.04
CA THR A 82 -13.92 15.04 -14.65
C THR A 82 -12.54 14.49 -14.31
N GLY A 83 -11.85 13.85 -15.29
CA GLY A 83 -10.54 13.23 -15.13
C GLY A 83 -10.58 11.83 -14.54
N LEU A 84 -11.76 11.27 -14.29
CA LEU A 84 -11.88 9.91 -13.73
C LEU A 84 -11.78 8.86 -14.83
N GLU A 85 -11.05 7.77 -14.56
CA GLU A 85 -10.94 6.65 -15.47
C GLU A 85 -12.30 5.99 -15.72
N VAL A 86 -12.67 5.86 -17.01
CA VAL A 86 -13.88 5.16 -17.45
C VAL A 86 -13.54 3.92 -18.27
N GLN A 87 -12.35 3.86 -18.85
CA GLN A 87 -11.89 2.68 -19.57
C GLN A 87 -10.37 2.55 -19.50
N ARG A 88 -9.90 1.32 -19.36
CA ARG A 88 -8.50 0.93 -19.52
C ARG A 88 -8.42 -0.19 -20.53
N THR A 89 -7.48 -0.11 -21.47
CA THR A 89 -7.23 -1.14 -22.46
C THR A 89 -5.79 -1.61 -22.34
N PHE A 90 -5.61 -2.93 -22.34
CA PHE A 90 -4.30 -3.59 -22.28
C PHE A 90 -3.98 -4.30 -23.59
N SER A 91 -2.71 -4.60 -23.79
CA SER A 91 -2.26 -5.55 -24.81
C SER A 91 -3.04 -6.87 -24.69
N GLY A 92 -3.19 -7.60 -25.81
CA GLY A 92 -4.03 -8.80 -25.84
C GLY A 92 -5.54 -8.52 -25.94
N GLY A 93 -5.94 -7.25 -26.11
CA GLY A 93 -7.35 -6.86 -26.29
C GLY A 93 -8.20 -6.93 -25.04
N VAL A 94 -7.56 -6.94 -23.85
CA VAL A 94 -8.27 -6.88 -22.58
C VAL A 94 -8.71 -5.44 -22.31
N THR A 95 -10.00 -5.24 -22.05
CA THR A 95 -10.58 -3.92 -21.80
C THR A 95 -11.33 -3.95 -20.47
N VAL A 96 -11.00 -3.02 -19.59
CA VAL A 96 -11.70 -2.76 -18.32
C VAL A 96 -12.55 -1.52 -18.50
N ARG A 97 -13.84 -1.59 -18.16
CA ARG A 97 -14.74 -0.44 -18.11
C ARG A 97 -15.24 -0.22 -16.71
N THR A 98 -15.24 1.03 -16.30
CA THR A 98 -15.64 1.46 -14.97
C THR A 98 -16.79 2.46 -15.07
N GLU A 99 -17.91 2.14 -14.45
CA GLU A 99 -19.02 3.06 -14.26
C GLU A 99 -18.97 3.65 -12.86
N ARG A 100 -19.28 4.92 -12.73
CA ARG A 100 -19.20 5.65 -11.45
C ARG A 100 -20.51 6.33 -11.10
N ASP A 101 -20.72 6.52 -9.81
CA ASP A 101 -21.81 7.36 -9.31
C ASP A 101 -21.40 8.85 -9.32
N CYS A 102 -22.34 9.71 -8.93
CA CYS A 102 -22.12 11.14 -8.86
C CYS A 102 -21.06 11.59 -7.83
N PHE A 103 -20.56 10.68 -6.98
CA PHE A 103 -19.47 10.91 -6.05
C PHE A 103 -18.12 10.41 -6.58
N GLY A 104 -18.08 9.90 -7.83
CA GLY A 104 -16.87 9.34 -8.44
C GLY A 104 -16.55 7.91 -8.01
N ARG A 105 -17.40 7.26 -7.17
CA ARG A 105 -17.17 5.89 -6.69
C ARG A 105 -17.54 4.89 -7.77
N GLU A 106 -16.76 3.81 -7.89
CA GLU A 106 -17.07 2.73 -8.84
C GLU A 106 -18.36 2.03 -8.42
N VAL A 107 -19.36 2.00 -9.32
CA VAL A 107 -20.61 1.26 -9.13
C VAL A 107 -20.68 0.00 -9.98
N ARG A 108 -19.91 -0.05 -11.06
CA ARG A 108 -19.73 -1.25 -11.87
C ARG A 108 -18.34 -1.25 -12.51
N LYS A 109 -17.69 -2.40 -12.49
CA LYS A 109 -16.46 -2.68 -13.22
C LYS A 109 -16.68 -3.92 -14.07
N SER A 110 -16.39 -3.84 -15.37
CA SER A 110 -16.44 -4.99 -16.27
C SER A 110 -15.11 -5.19 -16.99
N VAL A 111 -14.72 -6.44 -17.14
CA VAL A 111 -13.50 -6.86 -17.85
C VAL A 111 -13.89 -7.70 -19.04
N ARG A 112 -13.47 -7.28 -20.23
CA ARG A 112 -13.77 -7.98 -21.50
C ARG A 112 -12.48 -8.40 -22.17
N SER A 113 -12.50 -9.60 -22.72
CA SER A 113 -11.43 -10.14 -23.56
C SER A 113 -12.00 -11.10 -24.61
N GLY A 114 -11.47 -11.06 -25.84
CA GLY A 114 -11.98 -11.89 -26.94
C GLY A 114 -13.46 -11.67 -27.25
N GLY A 115 -13.99 -10.45 -27.02
CA GLY A 115 -15.39 -10.10 -27.22
C GLY A 115 -16.35 -10.55 -26.09
N MET A 116 -15.87 -11.31 -25.10
CA MET A 116 -16.68 -11.83 -23.99
C MET A 116 -16.34 -11.11 -22.66
N GLU A 117 -17.33 -10.99 -21.77
CA GLU A 117 -17.09 -10.57 -20.39
C GLU A 117 -16.39 -11.71 -19.62
N LYS A 118 -15.27 -11.39 -18.97
CA LYS A 118 -14.43 -12.29 -18.16
C LYS A 118 -14.44 -11.93 -16.68
N GLY A 119 -14.97 -10.76 -16.34
CA GLY A 119 -15.20 -10.26 -15.00
C GLY A 119 -16.26 -9.17 -15.06
N ALA A 120 -17.20 -9.18 -14.11
CA ALA A 120 -18.21 -8.13 -13.98
C ALA A 120 -18.58 -8.00 -12.50
N TYR A 121 -18.35 -6.82 -11.95
CA TYR A 121 -18.54 -6.53 -10.53
C TYR A 121 -19.43 -5.31 -10.37
N ARG A 122 -20.43 -5.41 -9.49
CA ARG A 122 -21.32 -4.31 -9.10
C ARG A 122 -21.08 -3.97 -7.64
N TYR A 123 -21.02 -2.68 -7.34
CA TYR A 123 -20.76 -2.17 -6.00
C TYR A 123 -21.92 -1.28 -5.55
N GLN A 124 -22.35 -1.47 -4.30
CA GLN A 124 -23.33 -0.60 -3.66
C GLN A 124 -22.67 0.15 -2.51
N TRP A 125 -22.79 1.45 -2.52
CA TRP A 125 -22.19 2.34 -1.54
C TRP A 125 -23.25 2.98 -0.66
N GLY A 126 -22.95 3.05 0.62
CA GLY A 126 -23.72 3.78 1.61
C GLY A 126 -23.16 5.17 1.91
N ILE A 127 -23.68 5.74 2.99
CA ILE A 127 -23.21 7.01 3.55
C ILE A 127 -21.74 6.84 4.03
N ALA A 128 -20.97 7.93 4.02
CA ALA A 128 -19.57 7.96 4.46
C ALA A 128 -18.65 7.00 3.67
N ASN A 129 -18.95 6.77 2.39
CA ASN A 129 -18.17 5.88 1.50
C ASN A 129 -18.06 4.43 2.00
N ARG A 130 -19.05 3.94 2.75
CA ARG A 130 -19.11 2.53 3.14
C ARG A 130 -19.52 1.67 1.95
N LEU A 131 -18.73 0.66 1.62
CA LEU A 131 -19.14 -0.36 0.66
C LEU A 131 -20.15 -1.28 1.34
N LEU A 132 -21.40 -1.26 0.90
CA LEU A 132 -22.47 -2.09 1.49
C LEU A 132 -22.51 -3.48 0.88
N SER A 133 -22.27 -3.58 -0.43
CA SER A 133 -22.19 -4.88 -1.10
C SER A 133 -21.32 -4.84 -2.36
N LYS A 134 -20.80 -6.02 -2.69
CA LYS A 134 -20.12 -6.35 -3.95
C LYS A 134 -20.81 -7.57 -4.55
N GLU A 135 -21.18 -7.51 -5.82
CA GLU A 135 -21.76 -8.61 -6.57
C GLU A 135 -20.82 -8.97 -7.73
N ASN A 136 -20.50 -10.25 -7.89
CA ASN A 136 -19.91 -10.77 -9.11
C ASN A 136 -21.07 -11.19 -10.04
N GLU A 137 -21.35 -10.37 -11.07
CA GLU A 137 -22.49 -10.57 -11.99
C GLU A 137 -22.35 -11.85 -12.83
N LEU A 138 -21.14 -12.43 -12.98
CA LEU A 138 -20.93 -13.66 -13.75
C LEU A 138 -21.23 -14.92 -12.94
N THR A 139 -20.94 -14.91 -11.64
CA THR A 139 -21.16 -16.07 -10.75
C THR A 139 -22.43 -15.95 -9.92
N GLY A 140 -23.01 -14.74 -9.85
CA GLY A 140 -24.11 -14.42 -8.95
C GLY A 140 -23.70 -14.39 -7.47
N THR A 141 -22.41 -14.37 -7.17
CA THR A 141 -21.92 -14.26 -5.79
C THR A 141 -22.12 -12.85 -5.28
N VAL A 142 -22.81 -12.71 -4.14
CA VAL A 142 -23.06 -11.44 -3.48
C VAL A 142 -22.38 -11.42 -2.13
N THR A 143 -21.52 -10.43 -1.90
CA THR A 143 -20.88 -10.18 -0.61
C THR A 143 -21.44 -8.91 -0.01
N ARG A 144 -21.93 -8.97 1.23
CA ARG A 144 -22.48 -7.85 2.01
C ARG A 144 -21.55 -7.52 3.16
N TYR A 145 -21.54 -6.25 3.55
CA TYR A 145 -20.65 -5.72 4.58
C TYR A 145 -21.43 -4.91 5.61
N ASP A 146 -21.16 -5.18 6.88
CA ASP A 146 -21.75 -4.44 8.00
C ASP A 146 -20.66 -3.64 8.73
N TYR A 147 -21.06 -2.48 9.24
CA TYR A 147 -20.16 -1.53 9.91
C TYR A 147 -20.72 -1.11 11.27
N ASP A 148 -19.86 -0.87 12.21
CA ASP A 148 -20.26 -0.27 13.47
C ASP A 148 -20.39 1.28 13.35
N ARG A 149 -20.77 1.92 14.47
CA ARG A 149 -20.93 3.38 14.54
C ARG A 149 -19.63 4.17 14.40
N PHE A 150 -18.46 3.51 14.52
CA PHE A 150 -17.13 4.10 14.41
C PHE A 150 -16.45 3.80 13.07
N ASP A 151 -17.19 3.26 12.12
CA ASP A 151 -16.70 2.92 10.77
C ASP A 151 -15.78 1.69 10.71
N PHE A 152 -15.77 0.86 11.75
CA PHE A 152 -15.13 -0.44 11.64
C PHE A 152 -15.98 -1.38 10.79
N LEU A 153 -15.32 -2.04 9.83
CA LEU A 153 -15.92 -3.17 9.12
C LEU A 153 -15.98 -4.35 10.10
N ILE A 154 -17.21 -4.77 10.45
CA ILE A 154 -17.44 -5.76 11.51
C ILE A 154 -17.89 -7.13 11.01
N ARG A 155 -18.41 -7.21 9.78
CA ARG A 155 -18.95 -8.47 9.24
C ARG A 155 -18.92 -8.45 7.72
N GLN A 156 -18.57 -9.60 7.16
CA GLN A 156 -18.76 -9.96 5.76
C GLN A 156 -19.70 -11.14 5.68
N GLU A 157 -20.68 -11.08 4.78
CA GLU A 157 -21.55 -12.20 4.44
C GLU A 157 -21.48 -12.45 2.94
N THR A 158 -21.01 -13.61 2.55
CA THR A 158 -20.89 -14.02 1.15
C THR A 158 -21.92 -15.08 0.83
N MET A 159 -22.75 -14.83 -0.17
CA MET A 159 -23.82 -15.71 -0.63
C MET A 159 -23.53 -16.16 -2.06
N GLN A 160 -23.57 -17.48 -2.28
CA GLN A 160 -23.45 -18.09 -3.61
C GLN A 160 -24.45 -19.24 -3.75
N GLY A 161 -25.48 -19.03 -4.58
CA GLY A 161 -26.61 -19.97 -4.65
C GLY A 161 -27.32 -20.10 -3.31
N SER A 162 -27.33 -21.31 -2.72
CA SER A 162 -27.91 -21.58 -1.39
C SER A 162 -26.87 -21.53 -0.26
N GLU A 163 -25.60 -21.36 -0.57
CA GLU A 163 -24.52 -21.32 0.43
C GLU A 163 -24.33 -19.89 0.93
N THR A 164 -24.11 -19.78 2.24
CA THR A 164 -23.82 -18.50 2.90
C THR A 164 -22.65 -18.70 3.85
N ASP A 165 -21.61 -17.91 3.65
CA ASP A 165 -20.45 -17.83 4.54
C ASP A 165 -20.43 -16.49 5.26
N VAL A 166 -20.09 -16.48 6.56
CA VAL A 166 -20.08 -15.28 7.39
C VAL A 166 -18.76 -15.18 8.13
N ILE A 167 -18.08 -14.07 7.91
CA ILE A 167 -16.82 -13.72 8.58
C ILE A 167 -17.05 -12.50 9.46
N TYR A 168 -16.70 -12.59 10.74
CA TYR A 168 -16.78 -11.49 11.68
C TYR A 168 -15.40 -10.87 11.91
N ARG A 169 -15.38 -9.55 12.16
CA ARG A 169 -14.20 -8.75 12.50
C ARG A 169 -14.60 -7.70 13.54
N VAL A 170 -15.08 -8.17 14.68
CA VAL A 170 -15.75 -7.34 15.69
C VAL A 170 -14.71 -6.69 16.60
N PRO A 171 -14.58 -5.34 16.63
CA PRO A 171 -13.67 -4.69 17.56
C PRO A 171 -14.24 -4.61 18.97
N ASP A 172 -13.38 -4.65 19.99
CA ASP A 172 -13.74 -4.21 21.34
C ASP A 172 -13.67 -2.67 21.44
N PHE A 173 -13.80 -2.15 22.66
CA PHE A 173 -13.80 -0.71 22.92
C PHE A 173 -12.47 -0.02 22.55
N VAL A 174 -11.34 -0.71 22.64
CA VAL A 174 -10.03 -0.19 22.26
C VAL A 174 -9.64 -0.54 20.83
N GLY A 175 -10.42 -1.45 20.14
CA GLY A 175 -10.25 -1.82 18.74
C GLY A 175 -9.58 -3.18 18.52
N ASN A 176 -9.34 -4.02 19.56
CA ASN A 176 -8.89 -5.40 19.39
C ASN A 176 -9.93 -6.20 18.61
N LEU A 177 -9.51 -7.04 17.67
CA LEU A 177 -10.37 -7.71 16.70
C LEU A 177 -10.74 -9.12 17.13
N PHE A 178 -12.02 -9.46 17.09
CA PHE A 178 -12.57 -10.78 17.38
C PHE A 178 -13.29 -11.35 16.16
N GLU A 179 -13.24 -12.65 15.99
CA GLU A 179 -13.94 -13.40 14.94
C GLU A 179 -15.33 -13.86 15.37
N THR A 180 -15.70 -13.62 16.63
CA THR A 180 -17.03 -13.94 17.15
C THR A 180 -17.73 -12.70 17.70
N PRO A 181 -19.08 -12.59 17.54
CA PRO A 181 -19.84 -11.46 18.07
C PRO A 181 -19.78 -11.31 19.60
N ASP A 182 -19.58 -12.41 20.33
CA ASP A 182 -19.48 -12.41 21.79
C ASP A 182 -18.07 -12.07 22.31
N LYS A 183 -17.09 -11.92 21.41
CA LYS A 183 -15.71 -11.48 21.69
C LYS A 183 -14.98 -12.36 22.72
N LYS A 184 -15.16 -13.67 22.63
CA LYS A 184 -14.54 -14.64 23.56
C LYS A 184 -13.48 -15.54 22.93
N ASP A 185 -13.37 -15.51 21.61
CA ASP A 185 -12.46 -16.33 20.82
C ASP A 185 -10.99 -15.93 20.98
N ARG A 186 -10.72 -14.69 21.43
CA ARG A 186 -9.35 -14.16 21.55
C ARG A 186 -9.10 -13.50 22.89
N LYS A 187 -7.83 -13.53 23.34
CA LYS A 187 -7.36 -12.79 24.52
C LYS A 187 -6.27 -11.81 24.13
N TYR A 188 -6.42 -10.59 24.58
CA TYR A 188 -5.47 -9.51 24.30
C TYR A 188 -4.79 -9.03 25.58
N GLY A 189 -3.51 -8.65 25.45
CA GLY A 189 -2.70 -8.00 26.49
C GLY A 189 -2.56 -6.49 26.24
N ALA A 190 -1.68 -5.88 27.00
CA ALA A 190 -1.38 -4.45 26.89
C ALA A 190 -0.91 -4.07 25.48
N GLY A 191 -1.39 -2.92 24.98
CA GLY A 191 -1.05 -2.41 23.65
C GLY A 191 -1.70 -3.16 22.48
N GLY A 192 -2.67 -4.06 22.75
CA GLY A 192 -3.35 -4.84 21.73
C GLY A 192 -2.60 -6.08 21.28
N LYS A 193 -1.63 -6.58 22.06
CA LYS A 193 -0.96 -7.86 21.80
C LYS A 193 -1.97 -9.00 21.83
N LEU A 194 -2.13 -9.75 20.76
CA LEU A 194 -2.91 -10.99 20.77
C LEU A 194 -2.13 -12.04 21.57
N LEU A 195 -2.67 -12.52 22.68
CA LEU A 195 -2.01 -13.51 23.54
C LEU A 195 -2.49 -14.93 23.27
N GLU A 196 -3.73 -15.08 22.85
CA GLU A 196 -4.38 -16.36 22.64
C GLU A 196 -5.55 -16.23 21.66
N ASP A 197 -5.67 -17.21 20.76
CA ASP A 197 -6.85 -17.45 19.93
C ASP A 197 -7.27 -18.93 20.05
N PRO A 198 -8.27 -19.44 19.31
CA PRO A 198 -8.68 -20.83 19.39
C PRO A 198 -7.55 -21.84 19.14
N ASP A 199 -6.59 -21.53 18.27
CA ASP A 199 -5.59 -22.45 17.77
C ASP A 199 -4.19 -22.26 18.35
N CYS A 200 -3.86 -21.04 18.83
CA CYS A 200 -2.50 -20.66 19.18
C CYS A 200 -2.40 -19.86 20.48
N PHE A 201 -1.21 -19.93 21.10
CA PHE A 201 -0.69 -18.96 22.05
C PHE A 201 0.38 -18.09 21.37
N TYR A 202 0.47 -16.81 21.75
CA TYR A 202 1.36 -15.82 21.16
C TYR A 202 2.31 -15.27 22.20
N HIS A 203 3.61 -15.42 21.98
CA HIS A 203 4.66 -14.99 22.88
C HIS A 203 5.44 -13.85 22.26
N TYR A 204 5.63 -12.78 23.03
CA TYR A 204 6.29 -11.56 22.57
C TYR A 204 7.55 -11.28 23.38
N ASP A 205 8.52 -10.60 22.77
CA ASP A 205 9.65 -10.03 23.49
C ASP A 205 9.26 -8.72 24.22
N ASP A 206 10.23 -8.15 24.94
CA ASP A 206 10.03 -6.90 25.69
C ASP A 206 9.79 -5.69 24.77
N GLU A 207 10.26 -5.75 23.51
CA GLU A 207 10.07 -4.74 22.49
C GLU A 207 8.70 -4.87 21.79
N GLY A 208 7.94 -5.94 22.09
CA GLY A 208 6.61 -6.19 21.54
C GLY A 208 6.63 -6.89 20.18
N ASN A 209 7.73 -7.49 19.77
CA ASN A 209 7.77 -8.32 18.58
C ASN A 209 7.26 -9.71 18.91
N LEU A 210 6.41 -10.30 18.05
CA LEU A 210 6.01 -11.71 18.17
C LEU A 210 7.23 -12.59 17.93
N ILE A 211 7.60 -13.42 18.91
CA ILE A 211 8.76 -14.31 18.83
C ILE A 211 8.37 -15.78 18.69
N PHE A 212 7.17 -16.17 19.16
CA PHE A 212 6.68 -17.54 18.99
C PHE A 212 5.14 -17.58 18.94
N ARG A 213 4.60 -18.20 17.89
CA ARG A 213 3.18 -18.57 17.74
C ARG A 213 3.09 -20.06 18.01
N GLU A 214 2.74 -20.44 19.24
CA GLU A 214 2.69 -21.82 19.72
C GLU A 214 1.34 -22.45 19.42
N PHE A 215 1.32 -23.62 18.79
CA PHE A 215 0.09 -24.38 18.57
C PHE A 215 -0.44 -24.98 19.87
N LYS A 216 -1.75 -24.89 20.08
CA LYS A 216 -2.45 -25.55 21.19
C LYS A 216 -2.52 -27.06 21.00
N LEU A 217 -2.67 -27.50 19.76
CA LEU A 217 -2.69 -28.90 19.40
C LEU A 217 -1.44 -29.28 18.62
N LEU A 218 -0.85 -30.43 18.95
CA LEU A 218 0.31 -30.98 18.23
C LEU A 218 -0.10 -31.35 16.80
N GLN A 219 0.58 -30.77 15.81
CA GLN A 219 0.41 -31.15 14.41
C GLN A 219 1.35 -32.29 14.04
N GLU A 220 0.90 -33.18 13.13
CA GLU A 220 1.68 -34.33 12.69
C GLU A 220 3.06 -33.97 12.12
N THR A 221 3.18 -32.83 11.47
CA THR A 221 4.42 -32.32 10.85
C THR A 221 5.19 -31.33 11.73
N GLY A 222 4.73 -31.10 12.96
CA GLY A 222 5.32 -30.11 13.86
C GLY A 222 6.64 -30.59 14.49
N VAL A 223 7.71 -29.80 14.30
CA VAL A 223 8.97 -30.00 15.05
C VAL A 223 8.80 -29.46 16.46
N LYS A 224 9.01 -30.28 17.44
CA LYS A 224 8.93 -29.89 18.85
C LYS A 224 10.23 -29.24 19.29
N PHE A 225 10.16 -27.97 19.66
CA PHE A 225 11.29 -27.23 20.22
C PHE A 225 11.56 -27.68 21.67
N ASP A 226 12.84 -27.68 22.06
CA ASP A 226 13.22 -27.98 23.46
C ASP A 226 12.74 -26.85 24.37
N ARG A 227 11.73 -27.16 25.21
CA ARG A 227 11.08 -26.17 26.10
C ARG A 227 12.05 -25.55 27.10
N LYS A 228 13.01 -26.31 27.64
CA LYS A 228 14.01 -25.80 28.59
C LYS A 228 14.98 -24.83 27.89
N ARG A 229 15.35 -25.18 26.66
CA ARG A 229 16.20 -24.32 25.83
C ARG A 229 15.48 -23.03 25.42
N MET A 230 14.21 -23.11 25.02
CA MET A 230 13.36 -21.97 24.69
C MET A 230 13.23 -21.01 25.89
N GLU A 231 12.99 -21.53 27.09
CA GLU A 231 12.90 -20.74 28.31
C GLU A 231 14.24 -20.08 28.66
N LYS A 232 15.33 -20.86 28.61
CA LYS A 232 16.67 -20.37 28.97
C LYS A 232 17.25 -19.36 27.97
N GLU A 233 17.13 -19.61 26.66
CA GLU A 233 17.79 -18.82 25.61
C GLU A 233 16.91 -17.69 25.08
N ARG A 234 15.58 -17.82 25.17
CA ARG A 234 14.62 -16.89 24.55
C ARG A 234 13.56 -16.34 25.51
N GLY A 235 13.57 -16.77 26.77
CA GLY A 235 12.56 -16.38 27.76
C GLY A 235 11.14 -16.90 27.47
N ILE A 236 10.97 -17.84 26.52
CA ILE A 236 9.68 -18.35 26.09
C ILE A 236 9.27 -19.54 26.95
N ARG A 237 8.27 -19.37 27.79
CA ARG A 237 7.65 -20.47 28.52
C ARG A 237 6.53 -21.09 27.69
N CYS A 238 6.81 -22.20 27.03
CA CYS A 238 5.80 -22.92 26.24
C CYS A 238 4.60 -23.34 27.10
N LEU A 239 3.40 -23.03 26.65
CA LEU A 239 2.14 -23.23 27.37
C LEU A 239 1.43 -24.51 26.99
N ALA A 240 1.66 -25.04 25.78
CA ALA A 240 1.00 -26.23 25.26
C ALA A 240 1.99 -27.22 24.65
N THR A 241 2.12 -27.24 23.35
CA THR A 241 2.86 -28.28 22.61
C THR A 241 4.35 -27.99 22.49
N GLY A 242 4.78 -26.73 22.53
CA GLY A 242 6.13 -26.33 22.18
C GLY A 242 6.42 -26.47 20.67
N THR A 243 5.38 -26.50 19.82
CA THR A 243 5.47 -26.50 18.35
C THR A 243 4.80 -25.28 17.79
N GLY A 244 5.24 -24.79 16.65
CA GLY A 244 4.64 -23.59 16.02
C GLY A 244 5.62 -22.84 15.14
N TRP A 245 5.33 -21.56 14.95
CA TRP A 245 6.13 -20.63 14.18
C TRP A 245 7.03 -19.80 15.10
N LEU A 246 8.34 -19.81 14.85
CA LEU A 246 9.30 -19.02 15.61
C LEU A 246 9.82 -17.87 14.76
N TYR A 247 9.90 -16.67 15.34
CA TYR A 247 10.31 -15.45 14.65
C TYR A 247 11.58 -14.88 15.31
N GLU A 248 12.53 -14.45 14.49
CA GLU A 248 13.76 -13.81 14.94
C GLU A 248 13.85 -12.41 14.32
N TRP A 249 14.18 -11.44 15.15
CA TRP A 249 14.22 -10.04 14.78
C TRP A 249 15.64 -9.50 14.77
N SER A 250 15.89 -8.53 13.91
CA SER A 250 17.12 -7.73 13.92
C SER A 250 16.97 -6.60 14.93
N SER A 251 18.08 -6.05 15.40
CA SER A 251 18.11 -4.93 16.36
C SER A 251 17.42 -3.65 15.86
N ASN A 252 17.17 -3.52 14.56
CA ASN A 252 16.43 -2.43 13.95
C ASN A 252 14.91 -2.72 13.80
N GLY A 253 14.39 -3.78 14.42
CA GLY A 253 12.97 -4.15 14.37
C GLY A 253 12.51 -4.83 13.09
N MET A 254 13.42 -5.16 12.15
CA MET A 254 13.07 -5.90 10.94
C MET A 254 13.06 -7.41 11.19
N LEU A 255 12.08 -8.13 10.60
CA LEU A 255 12.01 -9.59 10.70
C LEU A 255 13.20 -10.22 9.97
N LYS A 256 14.06 -10.92 10.71
CA LYS A 256 15.28 -11.52 10.18
C LYS A 256 15.06 -12.95 9.68
N LYS A 257 14.28 -13.72 10.43
CA LYS A 257 14.08 -15.14 10.17
C LYS A 257 12.75 -15.63 10.69
N VAL A 258 12.14 -16.55 9.96
CA VAL A 258 11.00 -17.36 10.42
C VAL A 258 11.43 -18.81 10.42
N ILE A 259 11.26 -19.51 11.54
CA ILE A 259 11.41 -20.96 11.59
C ILE A 259 10.01 -21.56 11.52
N ARG A 260 9.76 -22.30 10.46
CA ARG A 260 8.48 -22.96 10.16
C ARG A 260 8.21 -24.09 11.15
N PRO A 261 6.96 -24.55 11.28
CA PRO A 261 6.64 -25.74 12.10
C PRO A 261 7.41 -27.01 11.70
N ASP A 262 7.81 -27.12 10.43
CA ASP A 262 8.66 -28.23 9.94
C ASP A 262 10.16 -28.06 10.26
N GLY A 263 10.52 -27.02 11.03
CA GLY A 263 11.88 -26.70 11.43
C GLY A 263 12.73 -25.98 10.36
N ARG A 264 12.20 -25.77 9.16
CA ARG A 264 12.93 -25.11 8.06
C ARG A 264 12.93 -23.60 8.23
N PRO A 265 14.11 -22.94 8.13
CA PRO A 265 14.19 -21.48 8.22
C PRO A 265 13.83 -20.81 6.89
N VAL A 266 13.18 -19.65 6.99
CA VAL A 266 13.05 -18.65 5.93
C VAL A 266 13.79 -17.42 6.42
N GLU A 267 14.79 -16.94 5.68
CA GLU A 267 15.63 -15.80 6.06
C GLU A 267 15.42 -14.62 5.14
N PHE A 268 15.44 -13.40 5.72
CA PHE A 268 15.19 -12.17 5.00
C PHE A 268 16.37 -11.21 5.11
N ARG A 269 16.63 -10.45 4.05
CA ARG A 269 17.64 -9.39 4.02
C ARG A 269 17.04 -8.09 3.51
N TYR A 270 17.54 -6.98 4.01
CA TYR A 270 16.99 -5.65 3.75
C TYR A 270 18.11 -4.65 3.46
N ASP A 271 17.82 -3.68 2.60
CA ASP A 271 18.69 -2.53 2.38
C ASP A 271 18.62 -1.52 3.54
N ALA A 272 19.43 -0.48 3.47
CA ALA A 272 19.51 0.57 4.48
C ALA A 272 18.22 1.40 4.62
N LEU A 273 17.30 1.33 3.65
CA LEU A 273 15.96 1.94 3.74
C LEU A 273 14.91 0.95 4.25
N GLY A 274 15.28 -0.28 4.62
CA GLY A 274 14.37 -1.32 5.08
C GLY A 274 13.56 -1.98 3.95
N ARG A 275 13.94 -1.84 2.67
CA ARG A 275 13.33 -2.59 1.56
C ARG A 275 13.93 -3.99 1.53
N ARG A 276 13.08 -4.99 1.37
CA ARG A 276 13.53 -6.38 1.30
C ARG A 276 14.28 -6.64 0.01
N THR A 277 15.55 -7.02 0.12
CA THR A 277 16.43 -7.30 -1.02
C THR A 277 16.53 -8.77 -1.32
N ALA A 278 16.37 -9.63 -0.32
CA ALA A 278 16.40 -11.07 -0.50
C ALA A 278 15.54 -11.85 0.49
N LYS A 279 15.08 -13.01 0.04
CA LYS A 279 14.47 -14.08 0.84
C LYS A 279 15.18 -15.39 0.51
N GLN A 280 15.58 -16.16 1.51
CA GLN A 280 16.19 -17.47 1.33
C GLN A 280 15.36 -18.57 2.01
N TYR A 281 14.98 -19.56 1.25
CA TYR A 281 14.25 -20.74 1.74
C TYR A 281 14.72 -22.00 1.02
N PHE A 282 15.04 -23.03 1.77
CA PHE A 282 15.41 -24.38 1.29
C PHE A 282 16.42 -24.36 0.12
N GLY A 283 17.49 -23.57 0.27
CA GLY A 283 18.55 -23.45 -0.73
C GLY A 283 18.20 -22.59 -1.95
N LYS A 284 16.99 -22.02 -2.03
CA LYS A 284 16.60 -21.04 -3.03
C LYS A 284 16.67 -19.65 -2.45
N VAL A 285 17.25 -18.70 -3.21
CA VAL A 285 17.23 -17.28 -2.91
C VAL A 285 16.31 -16.59 -3.91
N THR A 286 15.41 -15.74 -3.42
CA THR A 286 14.64 -14.80 -4.22
C THR A 286 15.20 -13.40 -3.98
N ARG A 287 15.47 -12.65 -5.04
CA ARG A 287 16.05 -11.29 -5.01
C ARG A 287 15.06 -10.27 -5.55
N TRP A 288 15.16 -9.04 -5.04
CA TRP A 288 14.40 -7.88 -5.51
C TRP A 288 15.29 -6.68 -5.75
N VAL A 289 14.98 -5.94 -6.82
CA VAL A 289 15.47 -4.58 -7.09
C VAL A 289 14.26 -3.66 -7.09
N TRP A 290 14.41 -2.46 -6.56
CA TRP A 290 13.32 -1.55 -6.26
C TRP A 290 13.34 -0.31 -7.17
N ASP A 291 12.17 0.15 -7.59
CA ASP A 291 11.94 1.49 -8.11
C ASP A 291 11.26 2.32 -7.00
N GLY A 292 12.05 3.07 -6.24
CA GLY A 292 11.57 3.75 -5.04
C GLY A 292 11.01 2.77 -4.00
N ASN A 293 9.69 2.68 -3.88
CA ASN A 293 9.01 1.84 -2.90
C ASN A 293 8.27 0.62 -3.49
N VAL A 294 8.37 0.38 -4.80
CA VAL A 294 7.79 -0.78 -5.45
C VAL A 294 8.88 -1.69 -6.02
N PRO A 295 8.74 -3.03 -5.98
CA PRO A 295 9.71 -3.92 -6.59
C PRO A 295 9.58 -3.85 -8.12
N ILE A 296 10.67 -3.48 -8.83
CA ILE A 296 10.67 -3.48 -10.29
C ILE A 296 11.13 -4.81 -10.85
N HIS A 297 12.07 -5.48 -10.17
CA HIS A 297 12.57 -6.78 -10.59
C HIS A 297 12.53 -7.78 -9.45
N GLU A 298 12.28 -9.03 -9.85
CA GLU A 298 12.33 -10.21 -9.00
C GLU A 298 12.91 -11.39 -9.77
N TRP A 299 13.82 -12.16 -9.17
CA TRP A 299 14.31 -13.41 -9.71
C TRP A 299 14.70 -14.39 -8.62
N GLY A 300 14.83 -15.67 -8.97
CA GLY A 300 15.21 -16.70 -8.03
C GLY A 300 16.34 -17.55 -8.56
N TYR A 301 17.26 -17.97 -7.66
CA TYR A 301 18.34 -18.90 -7.97
C TYR A 301 18.60 -19.87 -6.81
N LYS A 302 19.27 -21.00 -7.09
CA LYS A 302 19.73 -21.91 -6.03
C LYS A 302 21.09 -21.46 -5.50
N VAL A 303 21.32 -21.55 -4.21
CA VAL A 303 22.59 -21.18 -3.57
C VAL A 303 23.78 -21.97 -4.17
N THR A 304 23.54 -23.21 -4.60
CA THR A 304 24.53 -24.08 -5.27
C THR A 304 24.97 -23.54 -6.63
N ASP A 305 24.18 -22.68 -7.26
CA ASP A 305 24.44 -22.17 -8.61
C ASP A 305 25.29 -20.89 -8.59
N ARG A 306 25.68 -20.41 -7.40
CA ARG A 306 26.60 -19.28 -7.25
C ARG A 306 27.96 -19.65 -7.82
N GLN A 307 28.47 -18.84 -8.74
CA GLN A 307 29.81 -19.00 -9.28
C GLN A 307 30.84 -18.36 -8.34
N PRO A 308 31.95 -19.07 -8.02
CA PRO A 308 33.06 -18.43 -7.31
C PRO A 308 33.61 -17.27 -8.14
N ASN A 309 33.89 -16.16 -7.48
CA ASN A 309 34.64 -15.08 -8.15
C ASN A 309 36.11 -15.51 -8.31
N GLU A 310 36.73 -15.17 -9.44
CA GLU A 310 38.13 -15.45 -9.72
C GLU A 310 39.08 -14.59 -8.85
N GLU A 311 38.58 -13.50 -8.24
CA GLU A 311 39.35 -12.65 -7.33
C GLU A 311 39.15 -13.11 -5.88
N GLU A 312 40.26 -13.48 -5.21
CA GLU A 312 40.28 -13.78 -3.78
C GLU A 312 39.71 -12.61 -2.97
N ASN A 313 38.61 -12.84 -2.21
CA ASN A 313 37.87 -11.92 -1.36
C ASN A 313 36.66 -11.14 -1.96
N THR A 314 36.25 -11.38 -3.19
CA THR A 314 34.98 -10.85 -3.69
C THR A 314 33.82 -11.83 -3.48
N PRO A 315 32.58 -11.36 -3.16
CA PRO A 315 31.44 -12.26 -3.04
C PRO A 315 31.19 -13.04 -4.33
N SER A 316 30.80 -14.30 -4.21
CA SER A 316 30.44 -15.13 -5.36
C SER A 316 29.33 -14.46 -6.17
N LYS A 317 29.47 -14.45 -7.50
CA LYS A 317 28.50 -13.84 -8.40
C LYS A 317 27.16 -14.61 -8.36
N GLU A 318 26.09 -13.87 -8.14
CA GLU A 318 24.74 -14.44 -8.12
C GLU A 318 24.23 -14.65 -9.55
N PRO A 319 23.64 -15.83 -9.89
CA PRO A 319 22.99 -16.03 -11.17
C PRO A 319 21.78 -15.10 -11.32
N ILE A 320 21.61 -14.56 -12.52
CA ILE A 320 20.48 -13.70 -12.86
C ILE A 320 19.77 -14.37 -14.03
N GLU A 321 18.75 -15.16 -13.74
CA GLU A 321 17.97 -15.92 -14.70
C GLU A 321 16.47 -15.71 -14.40
N ASP A 322 15.64 -15.86 -15.42
CA ASP A 322 14.18 -15.82 -15.32
C ASP A 322 13.62 -14.58 -14.59
N ILE A 323 14.20 -13.41 -14.89
CA ILE A 323 13.81 -12.15 -14.25
C ILE A 323 12.34 -11.87 -14.55
N THR A 324 11.58 -11.65 -13.48
CA THR A 324 10.27 -11.04 -13.55
C THR A 324 10.42 -9.52 -13.40
N THR A 325 9.91 -8.77 -14.38
CA THR A 325 9.74 -7.32 -14.27
C THR A 325 8.30 -7.02 -13.92
N TRP A 326 8.10 -6.36 -12.78
CA TRP A 326 6.80 -5.87 -12.33
C TRP A 326 6.62 -4.42 -12.78
N VAL A 327 5.46 -4.13 -13.34
CA VAL A 327 5.07 -2.79 -13.79
C VAL A 327 3.95 -2.29 -12.90
N PHE A 328 4.17 -1.16 -12.25
CA PHE A 328 3.18 -0.50 -11.40
C PHE A 328 2.64 0.75 -12.09
N GLU A 329 1.39 1.07 -11.82
CA GLU A 329 0.80 2.33 -12.27
C GLU A 329 1.58 3.50 -11.66
N ALA A 330 1.95 4.48 -12.50
CA ALA A 330 2.86 5.56 -12.12
C ALA A 330 2.46 6.26 -10.81
N GLY A 331 3.38 6.30 -9.86
CA GLY A 331 3.17 6.95 -8.56
C GLY A 331 2.26 6.19 -7.59
N THR A 332 1.89 4.94 -7.89
CA THR A 332 1.02 4.11 -7.05
C THR A 332 1.70 2.79 -6.65
N PHE A 333 0.99 1.99 -5.86
CA PHE A 333 1.37 0.60 -5.50
C PHE A 333 0.47 -0.43 -6.21
N VAL A 334 -0.19 -0.02 -7.30
CA VAL A 334 -1.09 -0.90 -8.08
C VAL A 334 -0.28 -1.61 -9.16
N PRO A 335 -0.10 -2.94 -9.08
CA PRO A 335 0.57 -3.68 -10.13
C PRO A 335 -0.33 -3.74 -11.37
N THR A 336 0.25 -3.45 -12.53
CA THR A 336 -0.46 -3.32 -13.80
C THR A 336 -0.01 -4.36 -14.83
N ALA A 337 1.25 -4.80 -14.74
CA ALA A 337 1.75 -5.88 -15.57
C ALA A 337 2.85 -6.69 -14.89
N LYS A 338 3.03 -7.91 -15.42
CA LYS A 338 4.15 -8.82 -15.18
C LYS A 338 4.78 -9.17 -16.52
N ILE A 339 6.09 -9.01 -16.62
CA ILE A 339 6.88 -9.44 -17.80
C ILE A 339 7.90 -10.45 -17.31
N GLN A 340 7.89 -11.64 -17.88
CA GLN A 340 8.78 -12.74 -17.50
C GLN A 340 9.09 -13.62 -18.70
N GLU A 341 10.35 -13.91 -18.99
CA GLU A 341 10.79 -14.77 -20.09
C GLU A 341 10.20 -14.38 -21.46
N GLY A 342 10.08 -13.07 -21.72
CA GLY A 342 9.47 -12.56 -22.95
C GLY A 342 7.94 -12.65 -22.99
N LYS A 343 7.29 -13.30 -22.01
CA LYS A 343 5.84 -13.35 -21.86
C LYS A 343 5.34 -12.14 -21.08
N GLN A 344 4.16 -11.69 -21.41
CA GLN A 344 3.57 -10.49 -20.83
C GLN A 344 2.19 -10.80 -20.28
N TYR A 345 1.95 -10.31 -19.08
CA TYR A 345 0.66 -10.48 -18.42
C TYR A 345 0.13 -9.13 -17.98
N SER A 346 -1.12 -8.84 -18.29
CA SER A 346 -1.84 -7.67 -17.81
C SER A 346 -2.54 -8.00 -16.51
N ILE A 347 -2.41 -7.14 -15.50
CA ILE A 347 -3.02 -7.30 -14.18
C ILE A 347 -4.19 -6.33 -14.05
N VAL A 348 -5.36 -6.86 -13.74
CA VAL A 348 -6.56 -6.09 -13.44
C VAL A 348 -6.77 -6.06 -11.94
N SER A 349 -6.94 -4.86 -11.41
CA SER A 349 -7.19 -4.63 -9.98
C SER A 349 -8.61 -4.15 -9.71
N ASP A 350 -9.08 -4.33 -8.47
CA ASP A 350 -10.33 -3.76 -8.00
C ASP A 350 -10.24 -2.23 -7.79
N TYR A 351 -11.29 -1.63 -7.21
CA TYR A 351 -11.35 -0.19 -6.96
C TYR A 351 -10.34 0.32 -5.91
N LEU A 352 -9.75 -0.57 -5.10
CA LEU A 352 -8.70 -0.26 -4.14
C LEU A 352 -7.29 -0.58 -4.66
N GLY A 353 -7.17 -1.06 -5.90
CA GLY A 353 -5.89 -1.44 -6.48
C GLY A 353 -5.41 -2.84 -6.08
N THR A 354 -6.26 -3.65 -5.45
CA THR A 354 -5.98 -5.07 -5.17
C THR A 354 -6.10 -5.88 -6.45
N PRO A 355 -5.07 -6.66 -6.86
CA PRO A 355 -5.16 -7.54 -8.03
C PRO A 355 -6.30 -8.56 -7.90
N ILE A 356 -7.11 -8.67 -8.94
CA ILE A 356 -8.23 -9.63 -8.99
C ILE A 356 -8.10 -10.61 -10.16
N GLN A 357 -7.52 -10.21 -11.28
CA GLN A 357 -7.36 -11.06 -12.46
C GLN A 357 -6.05 -10.76 -13.19
N MET A 358 -5.51 -11.78 -13.85
CA MET A 358 -4.35 -11.64 -14.73
C MET A 358 -4.64 -12.31 -16.09
N TYR A 359 -4.17 -11.67 -17.16
CA TYR A 359 -4.38 -12.09 -18.55
C TYR A 359 -3.05 -12.16 -19.29
N ASP A 360 -2.87 -13.19 -20.09
CA ASP A 360 -1.71 -13.33 -20.98
C ASP A 360 -1.80 -12.39 -22.21
N GLU A 361 -0.80 -12.44 -23.06
CA GLU A 361 -0.69 -11.62 -24.28
C GLU A 361 -1.74 -11.94 -25.35
N GLN A 362 -2.43 -13.08 -25.25
CA GLN A 362 -3.57 -13.45 -26.10
C GLN A 362 -4.91 -13.06 -25.46
N GLY A 363 -4.89 -12.44 -24.28
CA GLY A 363 -6.09 -12.06 -23.54
C GLY A 363 -6.79 -13.23 -22.85
N LYS A 364 -6.12 -14.37 -22.67
CA LYS A 364 -6.65 -15.48 -21.87
C LYS A 364 -6.43 -15.21 -20.39
N LYS A 365 -7.48 -15.36 -19.57
CA LYS A 365 -7.38 -15.27 -18.12
C LYS A 365 -6.52 -16.42 -17.58
N THR A 366 -5.45 -16.12 -16.86
CA THR A 366 -4.48 -17.08 -16.32
C THR A 366 -4.48 -17.13 -14.80
N TRP A 367 -5.06 -16.13 -14.14
CA TRP A 367 -5.11 -16.02 -12.69
C TRP A 367 -6.34 -15.21 -12.29
N ASP A 368 -7.02 -15.63 -11.22
CA ASP A 368 -8.19 -14.97 -10.62
C ASP A 368 -8.15 -15.20 -9.12
N CYS A 369 -8.30 -14.16 -8.32
CA CYS A 369 -8.20 -14.23 -6.86
C CYS A 369 -9.15 -13.24 -6.21
N THR A 370 -9.81 -13.66 -5.13
CA THR A 370 -10.56 -12.77 -4.25
C THR A 370 -10.07 -12.89 -2.83
N LEU A 371 -10.13 -11.80 -2.09
CA LEU A 371 -9.74 -11.74 -0.68
C LEU A 371 -10.97 -11.55 0.19
N ASP A 372 -10.91 -12.05 1.43
CA ASP A 372 -11.86 -11.74 2.49
C ASP A 372 -11.54 -10.40 3.19
N ILE A 373 -12.31 -10.06 4.23
CA ILE A 373 -12.13 -8.80 4.99
C ILE A 373 -10.84 -8.74 5.82
N TYR A 374 -10.14 -9.86 5.96
CA TYR A 374 -8.83 -9.94 6.57
C TYR A 374 -7.69 -9.91 5.54
N GLY A 375 -8.03 -9.92 4.25
CA GLY A 375 -7.05 -10.02 3.17
C GLY A 375 -6.55 -11.45 2.91
N LYS A 376 -7.15 -12.45 3.55
CA LYS A 376 -6.89 -13.86 3.26
C LYS A 376 -7.52 -14.25 1.93
N VAL A 377 -6.85 -15.12 1.17
CA VAL A 377 -7.39 -15.62 -0.10
C VAL A 377 -8.68 -16.41 0.15
N ALA A 378 -9.80 -15.91 -0.36
CA ALA A 378 -11.11 -16.53 -0.28
C ALA A 378 -11.37 -17.48 -1.46
N THR A 379 -11.05 -17.05 -2.68
CA THR A 379 -11.14 -17.87 -3.88
C THR A 379 -9.91 -17.71 -4.76
N PHE A 380 -9.52 -18.77 -5.44
CA PHE A 380 -8.39 -18.77 -6.35
C PHE A 380 -8.64 -19.68 -7.55
N GLU A 381 -8.32 -19.19 -8.75
CA GLU A 381 -8.27 -19.95 -9.98
C GLU A 381 -6.97 -19.59 -10.74
N GLY A 382 -6.14 -20.55 -11.04
CA GLY A 382 -4.87 -20.34 -11.74
C GLY A 382 -3.87 -21.47 -11.48
N ARG A 383 -2.64 -21.28 -11.98
CA ARG A 383 -1.56 -22.25 -11.78
C ARG A 383 -0.96 -22.14 -10.37
N SER A 384 -0.66 -20.93 -9.93
CA SER A 384 -0.07 -20.63 -8.65
C SER A 384 -0.52 -19.26 -8.15
N LEU A 385 -0.77 -19.14 -6.84
CA LEU A 385 -1.01 -17.84 -6.19
C LEU A 385 0.17 -16.88 -6.40
N ASN A 386 1.39 -17.42 -6.45
CA ASN A 386 2.62 -16.65 -6.68
C ASN A 386 2.77 -16.12 -8.11
N ASP A 387 1.92 -16.50 -9.06
CA ASP A 387 1.90 -15.85 -10.37
C ASP A 387 1.57 -14.35 -10.23
N CYS A 388 0.82 -13.96 -9.16
CA CYS A 388 0.67 -12.59 -8.69
C CYS A 388 0.67 -12.57 -7.16
N PRO A 389 1.80 -12.27 -6.51
CA PRO A 389 1.95 -12.35 -5.05
C PRO A 389 1.39 -11.12 -4.31
N PHE A 390 0.94 -10.10 -5.02
CA PHE A 390 0.42 -8.88 -4.40
C PHE A 390 -0.99 -9.09 -3.82
N ARG A 391 -1.25 -8.47 -2.65
CA ARG A 391 -2.51 -8.50 -1.93
C ARG A 391 -3.07 -7.07 -1.83
N PHE A 392 -3.44 -6.57 -0.65
CA PHE A 392 -3.73 -5.14 -0.54
C PHE A 392 -2.50 -4.33 -0.98
N GLN A 393 -2.71 -3.08 -1.44
CA GLN A 393 -1.60 -2.26 -1.91
C GLN A 393 -0.45 -2.20 -0.88
N GLY A 394 0.78 -2.40 -1.33
CA GLY A 394 1.97 -2.47 -0.50
C GLY A 394 2.27 -3.85 0.08
N GLN A 395 1.37 -4.83 -0.05
CA GLN A 395 1.56 -6.19 0.46
C GLN A 395 2.05 -7.17 -0.60
N TYR A 396 3.01 -8.01 -0.21
CA TYR A 396 3.55 -9.11 -0.99
C TYR A 396 3.49 -10.39 -0.15
N GLU A 397 2.75 -11.39 -0.58
CA GLU A 397 2.61 -12.68 0.11
C GLU A 397 3.84 -13.56 -0.08
N ASP A 398 4.33 -14.10 1.02
CA ASP A 398 5.36 -15.14 1.05
C ASP A 398 4.71 -16.52 1.20
N GLU A 399 4.65 -17.30 0.14
CA GLU A 399 4.03 -18.65 0.11
C GLU A 399 4.57 -19.55 1.21
N GLU A 400 5.86 -19.45 1.50
CA GLU A 400 6.52 -20.33 2.47
C GLU A 400 6.07 -20.09 3.90
N THR A 401 5.63 -18.87 4.22
CA THR A 401 5.25 -18.46 5.57
C THR A 401 3.79 -18.08 5.72
N GLY A 402 3.11 -17.78 4.61
CA GLY A 402 1.77 -17.19 4.61
C GLY A 402 1.73 -15.74 5.12
N LEU A 403 2.90 -15.14 5.39
CA LEU A 403 3.01 -13.75 5.82
C LEU A 403 2.97 -12.81 4.62
N TYR A 404 2.38 -11.63 4.81
CA TYR A 404 2.42 -10.56 3.81
C TYR A 404 3.46 -9.53 4.21
N TYR A 405 4.55 -9.46 3.45
CA TYR A 405 5.53 -8.38 3.59
C TYR A 405 4.89 -7.04 3.23
N ASN A 406 4.81 -6.15 4.16
CA ASN A 406 4.24 -4.80 4.01
C ASN A 406 5.28 -3.75 4.43
N ARG A 407 6.36 -3.66 3.66
CA ARG A 407 7.46 -2.72 3.83
C ARG A 407 8.17 -2.84 5.20
N PHE A 408 7.66 -2.18 6.24
CA PHE A 408 8.28 -2.14 7.57
C PHE A 408 7.74 -3.21 8.51
N ARG A 409 6.62 -3.85 8.18
CA ARG A 409 5.98 -4.88 9.01
C ARG A 409 5.58 -6.10 8.17
N TYR A 410 5.27 -7.18 8.88
CA TYR A 410 4.70 -8.38 8.29
C TYR A 410 3.28 -8.59 8.83
N TYR A 411 2.36 -8.76 7.93
CA TYR A 411 0.95 -8.94 8.22
C TYR A 411 0.58 -10.41 8.22
N ILE A 412 -0.26 -10.82 9.18
CA ILE A 412 -0.86 -12.16 9.27
C ILE A 412 -2.35 -12.03 8.94
N SER A 413 -2.75 -12.57 7.80
CA SER A 413 -4.15 -12.51 7.36
C SER A 413 -5.10 -13.32 8.24
N GLU A 414 -4.63 -14.40 8.90
CA GLU A 414 -5.44 -15.20 9.81
C GLU A 414 -5.88 -14.43 11.06
N ILE A 415 -5.12 -13.48 11.52
CA ILE A 415 -5.48 -12.70 12.71
C ILE A 415 -5.88 -11.26 12.40
N GLY A 416 -5.61 -10.80 11.17
CA GLY A 416 -5.92 -9.43 10.74
C GLY A 416 -4.97 -8.37 11.32
N GLY A 417 -3.74 -8.74 11.65
CA GLY A 417 -2.78 -7.87 12.33
C GLY A 417 -1.32 -8.13 11.96
N TYR A 418 -0.45 -7.27 12.48
CA TYR A 418 0.99 -7.33 12.27
C TYR A 418 1.72 -8.13 13.34
N LEU A 419 2.90 -8.68 13.00
CA LEU A 419 3.78 -9.41 13.93
C LEU A 419 4.40 -8.53 15.02
N ASN A 420 4.56 -7.23 14.75
CA ASN A 420 5.24 -6.29 15.63
C ASN A 420 4.47 -4.97 15.75
N GLN A 421 4.85 -4.20 16.74
CA GLN A 421 4.26 -2.87 16.98
C GLN A 421 4.54 -1.91 15.83
N ASP A 422 3.66 -0.95 15.66
CA ASP A 422 3.88 0.16 14.73
C ASP A 422 5.07 1.00 15.21
N LEU A 423 6.07 1.19 14.35
CA LEU A 423 7.28 1.97 14.66
C LEU A 423 6.99 3.45 14.92
N ILE A 424 5.89 3.98 14.37
CA ILE A 424 5.46 5.36 14.62
C ILE A 424 4.52 5.48 15.82
N GLY A 425 4.13 4.36 16.42
CA GLY A 425 3.31 4.30 17.63
C GLY A 425 1.98 5.05 17.48
N LEU A 426 1.61 5.79 18.53
CA LEU A 426 0.37 6.59 18.56
C LEU A 426 0.32 7.73 17.54
N THR A 427 1.42 8.06 16.88
CA THR A 427 1.47 9.11 15.84
C THR A 427 0.65 8.70 14.60
N GLY A 428 0.43 7.39 14.40
CA GLY A 428 -0.41 6.82 13.36
C GLY A 428 -1.92 6.90 13.59
N ASN A 429 -2.40 7.59 14.64
CA ASN A 429 -3.83 7.67 15.00
C ASN A 429 -4.51 6.32 15.32
N ASN A 430 -3.77 5.25 15.52
CA ASN A 430 -4.29 3.96 15.92
C ASN A 430 -4.00 3.71 17.41
N LEU A 431 -5.02 3.39 18.20
CA LEU A 431 -4.86 3.01 19.60
C LEU A 431 -4.27 1.62 19.77
N ILE A 432 -4.26 0.82 18.71
CA ILE A 432 -3.74 -0.55 18.69
C ILE A 432 -2.56 -0.64 17.74
N PHE A 433 -1.40 -0.95 18.30
CA PHE A 433 -0.12 -0.96 17.57
C PHE A 433 0.02 -2.11 16.57
N TYR A 434 -0.84 -3.14 16.64
CA TYR A 434 -0.73 -4.35 15.82
C TYR A 434 -1.77 -4.46 14.70
N ASN A 435 -2.79 -3.60 14.71
CA ASN A 435 -3.87 -3.70 13.71
C ASN A 435 -3.45 -3.14 12.36
N TYR A 436 -4.03 -3.71 11.30
CA TYR A 436 -4.06 -3.13 9.97
C TYR A 436 -4.95 -1.88 9.98
N VAL A 437 -5.93 -1.76 9.14
CA VAL A 437 -6.87 -0.62 9.09
C VAL A 437 -8.24 -1.00 9.67
N LYS A 438 -9.02 -0.01 10.11
CA LYS A 438 -10.37 -0.25 10.65
C LYS A 438 -11.38 -0.71 9.59
N ASN A 439 -11.21 -0.27 8.34
CA ASN A 439 -12.09 -0.59 7.22
C ASN A 439 -11.27 -0.90 5.95
N PRO A 440 -10.88 -2.15 5.70
CA PRO A 440 -10.10 -2.54 4.54
C PRO A 440 -10.84 -2.40 3.19
N ASN A 441 -12.14 -2.10 3.19
CA ASN A 441 -12.87 -1.76 1.97
C ASN A 441 -12.65 -0.31 1.51
N THR A 442 -12.04 0.56 2.34
CA THR A 442 -11.86 1.98 2.02
C THR A 442 -10.52 2.55 2.47
N TRP A 443 -9.73 1.79 3.23
CA TRP A 443 -8.45 2.19 3.76
C TRP A 443 -7.39 1.16 3.43
N ILE A 444 -6.16 1.62 3.22
CA ILE A 444 -4.98 0.78 3.01
C ILE A 444 -3.82 1.30 3.86
N ASP A 445 -2.96 0.37 4.30
CA ASP A 445 -1.68 0.69 4.95
C ASP A 445 -0.54 0.25 4.03
N ILE A 446 -0.05 1.17 3.20
CA ILE A 446 0.91 0.87 2.14
C ILE A 446 2.29 0.50 2.69
N PHE A 447 2.68 1.08 3.82
CA PHE A 447 4.02 0.92 4.37
C PHE A 447 4.08 0.02 5.61
N GLY A 448 2.94 -0.51 6.05
CA GLY A 448 2.90 -1.13 7.36
C GLY A 448 3.19 -0.13 8.49
N LEU A 449 2.83 1.12 8.28
CA LEU A 449 2.90 2.22 9.22
C LEU A 449 1.59 2.96 9.06
N PHE A 450 0.65 2.74 9.98
CA PHE A 450 -0.68 3.30 9.85
C PHE A 450 -0.61 4.82 9.65
N SER A 451 -0.82 5.27 8.45
CA SER A 451 -1.08 6.66 8.11
C SER A 451 -2.41 6.72 7.37
N ASP A 452 -3.22 7.72 7.68
CA ASP A 452 -4.55 7.95 7.11
C ASP A 452 -4.50 8.22 5.58
N LEU A 453 -3.95 7.30 4.78
CA LEU A 453 -4.00 7.39 3.33
C LEU A 453 -5.31 6.76 2.86
N LYS A 454 -6.30 7.59 2.57
CA LYS A 454 -7.49 7.19 1.84
C LYS A 454 -7.15 7.11 0.35
N PRO A 455 -7.32 5.96 -0.31
CA PRO A 455 -7.10 5.85 -1.75
C PRO A 455 -8.18 6.57 -2.58
N THR A 456 -9.33 6.90 -1.96
CA THR A 456 -10.47 7.50 -2.66
C THR A 456 -11.09 8.62 -1.81
N GLY A 457 -11.03 9.83 -2.30
CA GLY A 457 -11.68 10.98 -1.70
C GLY A 457 -10.72 11.79 -0.84
N ASP A 458 -9.84 12.47 -1.51
CA ASP A 458 -8.86 13.36 -0.91
C ASP A 458 -9.54 14.51 -0.18
N GLY A 459 -9.08 14.77 1.03
CA GLY A 459 -9.31 16.05 1.65
C GLY A 459 -8.74 17.13 0.74
N HIS A 460 -9.47 18.23 0.58
CA HIS A 460 -8.99 19.34 -0.22
C HIS A 460 -7.85 20.04 0.53
N HIS A 461 -6.69 20.16 -0.13
CA HIS A 461 -5.60 20.98 0.38
C HIS A 461 -5.97 22.45 0.19
N LEU A 462 -6.45 23.09 1.25
CA LEU A 462 -6.79 24.52 1.21
C LEU A 462 -5.59 25.40 0.83
N PHE A 463 -4.37 24.92 1.10
CA PHE A 463 -3.14 25.48 0.55
C PHE A 463 -2.56 24.47 -0.46
N PRO A 464 -2.61 24.74 -1.78
CA PRO A 464 -2.13 23.82 -2.81
C PRO A 464 -0.66 23.45 -2.61
N ARG A 465 -0.38 22.16 -2.62
CA ARG A 465 0.98 21.60 -2.37
C ARG A 465 2.03 22.20 -3.31
N ALA A 466 1.69 22.34 -4.59
CA ALA A 466 2.58 22.88 -5.59
C ALA A 466 2.97 24.34 -5.33
N ILE A 467 2.09 25.15 -4.71
CA ILE A 467 2.42 26.50 -4.25
C ILE A 467 3.34 26.43 -3.03
N GLY A 468 3.10 25.49 -2.12
CA GLY A 468 3.97 25.25 -0.97
C GLY A 468 5.38 24.84 -1.35
N ASP A 469 5.53 24.01 -2.39
CA ASP A 469 6.84 23.65 -2.96
C ASP A 469 7.56 24.89 -3.49
N LYS A 470 6.87 25.70 -4.28
CA LYS A 470 7.42 26.93 -4.86
C LYS A 470 7.86 27.95 -3.81
N LEU A 471 7.12 28.05 -2.71
CA LEU A 471 7.38 28.99 -1.61
C LEU A 471 8.29 28.42 -0.52
N GLY A 472 8.76 27.18 -0.64
CA GLY A 472 9.67 26.54 0.32
C GLY A 472 9.03 26.21 1.67
N ILE A 473 7.70 26.04 1.71
CA ILE A 473 6.92 25.74 2.92
C ILE A 473 6.16 24.42 2.81
N ARG A 474 6.55 23.52 1.90
CA ARG A 474 5.92 22.22 1.69
C ARG A 474 5.83 21.40 2.97
N ASP A 475 6.91 21.38 3.74
CA ASP A 475 7.02 20.71 5.02
C ASP A 475 6.00 21.22 6.07
N ILE A 476 5.60 22.48 5.96
CA ILE A 476 4.62 23.11 6.86
C ILE A 476 3.18 22.74 6.50
N ILE A 477 2.87 22.61 5.18
CA ILE A 477 1.51 22.42 4.69
C ILE A 477 1.17 20.98 4.30
N GLU A 478 2.13 20.06 4.32
CA GLU A 478 1.93 18.69 3.84
C GLU A 478 0.85 17.92 4.60
N LYS A 479 0.72 18.19 5.91
CA LYS A 479 -0.27 17.57 6.80
C LYS A 479 -1.50 18.45 7.06
N VAL A 480 -1.83 19.34 6.10
CA VAL A 480 -2.97 20.24 6.20
C VAL A 480 -3.98 19.88 5.13
N SER A 481 -5.16 19.37 5.51
CA SER A 481 -6.23 19.01 4.59
C SER A 481 -7.60 19.28 5.20
N TRP A 482 -8.53 19.80 4.40
CA TRP A 482 -9.92 20.03 4.79
C TRP A 482 -10.83 19.02 4.09
N TYR A 483 -11.80 18.49 4.84
CA TYR A 483 -12.72 17.44 4.42
C TYR A 483 -14.17 17.91 4.60
N PRO A 484 -15.00 17.97 3.54
CA PRO A 484 -16.40 18.37 3.66
C PRO A 484 -17.22 17.32 4.41
N ASN A 485 -18.16 17.79 5.25
CA ASN A 485 -19.09 16.91 5.99
C ASN A 485 -20.31 16.48 5.16
N VAL A 486 -20.37 16.78 3.86
CA VAL A 486 -21.58 16.65 3.08
C VAL A 486 -21.63 15.40 2.21
N SER A 487 -22.86 14.91 2.07
CA SER A 487 -23.30 13.95 1.07
C SER A 487 -23.45 14.54 -0.34
N LYS A 488 -23.09 15.81 -0.57
CA LYS A 488 -23.10 16.43 -1.88
C LYS A 488 -21.80 16.12 -2.62
N ASN A 489 -21.91 16.02 -3.93
CA ASN A 489 -20.84 15.73 -4.89
C ASN A 489 -19.51 16.44 -4.51
N THR A 490 -18.64 15.70 -3.83
CA THR A 490 -17.34 16.22 -3.37
C THR A 490 -16.43 16.55 -4.54
N ALA A 491 -16.58 15.89 -5.68
CA ALA A 491 -15.82 16.17 -6.90
C ALA A 491 -16.22 17.54 -7.49
N SER A 492 -17.53 17.88 -7.51
CA SER A 492 -18.01 19.18 -7.93
C SER A 492 -17.51 20.29 -7.00
N LEU A 493 -17.61 20.08 -5.68
CA LEU A 493 -17.09 21.02 -4.69
C LEU A 493 -15.58 21.20 -4.83
N HIS A 494 -14.83 20.12 -5.05
CA HIS A 494 -13.39 20.17 -5.28
C HIS A 494 -13.04 20.99 -6.54
N GLN A 495 -13.76 20.79 -7.64
CA GLN A 495 -13.59 21.56 -8.86
C GLN A 495 -13.94 23.05 -8.67
N GLU A 496 -15.03 23.34 -7.93
CA GLU A 496 -15.41 24.73 -7.61
C GLU A 496 -14.35 25.44 -6.76
N LEU A 497 -13.80 24.75 -5.75
CA LEU A 497 -12.70 25.26 -4.92
C LEU A 497 -11.45 25.55 -5.78
N HIS A 498 -11.11 24.65 -6.69
CA HIS A 498 -9.99 24.85 -7.63
C HIS A 498 -10.27 25.95 -8.67
N ALA A 499 -11.50 26.09 -9.14
CA ALA A 499 -11.88 27.17 -10.05
C ALA A 499 -11.73 28.53 -9.37
N LYS A 500 -12.18 28.67 -8.12
CA LYS A 500 -12.06 29.90 -7.34
C LYS A 500 -10.61 30.23 -6.99
N LEU A 501 -9.78 29.27 -6.73
CA LEU A 501 -8.33 29.49 -6.58
C LEU A 501 -7.71 30.07 -7.86
N ARG A 502 -8.04 29.52 -9.02
CA ARG A 502 -7.56 30.04 -10.31
C ARG A 502 -8.04 31.48 -10.57
N GLU A 503 -9.33 31.75 -10.32
CA GLU A 503 -9.89 33.10 -10.42
C GLU A 503 -9.19 34.12 -9.50
N SER A 504 -8.68 33.63 -8.36
CA SER A 504 -7.91 34.42 -7.38
C SER A 504 -6.41 34.50 -7.67
N GLY A 505 -5.95 34.03 -8.83
CA GLY A 505 -4.55 34.07 -9.26
C GLY A 505 -3.65 33.00 -8.67
N ILE A 506 -4.22 31.94 -8.08
CA ILE A 506 -3.49 30.77 -7.57
C ILE A 506 -3.51 29.66 -8.63
N PRO A 507 -2.40 29.40 -9.34
CA PRO A 507 -2.32 28.28 -10.27
C PRO A 507 -2.33 26.97 -9.50
N ILE A 508 -3.11 25.99 -9.95
CA ILE A 508 -3.22 24.66 -9.31
C ILE A 508 -1.94 23.86 -9.50
N HIS A 509 -1.21 24.10 -10.58
CA HIS A 509 0.10 23.51 -10.88
C HIS A 509 1.19 24.58 -10.66
N GLY A 510 1.87 24.47 -9.53
CA GLY A 510 2.61 25.54 -8.85
C GLY A 510 3.87 26.11 -9.48
N SER A 511 4.31 25.70 -10.67
CA SER A 511 5.55 26.22 -11.27
C SER A 511 5.48 27.68 -11.70
N GLN A 512 4.28 28.23 -11.87
CA GLN A 512 4.04 29.59 -12.39
C GLN A 512 3.75 30.65 -11.32
N TYR A 513 3.57 30.27 -10.05
CA TYR A 513 3.29 31.24 -9.00
C TYR A 513 4.53 32.10 -8.67
N GLN A 514 4.37 33.42 -8.72
CA GLN A 514 5.45 34.36 -8.45
C GLN A 514 5.22 35.27 -7.22
N GLY A 515 4.14 35.05 -6.49
CA GLY A 515 3.81 35.81 -5.28
C GLY A 515 4.54 35.36 -4.02
N THR A 516 4.36 36.14 -2.95
CA THR A 516 4.84 35.81 -1.60
C THR A 516 3.89 34.85 -0.89
N ILE A 517 4.33 34.28 0.26
CA ILE A 517 3.48 33.44 1.13
C ILE A 517 2.24 34.22 1.58
N GLU A 518 2.40 35.49 1.95
CA GLU A 518 1.30 36.35 2.41
C GLU A 518 0.28 36.61 1.28
N GLN A 519 0.76 36.92 0.07
CA GLN A 519 -0.10 37.06 -1.11
C GLN A 519 -0.84 35.77 -1.47
N ALA A 520 -0.20 34.60 -1.30
CA ALA A 520 -0.85 33.32 -1.51
C ALA A 520 -1.96 33.07 -0.48
N LEU A 521 -1.70 33.34 0.79
CA LEU A 521 -2.68 33.21 1.88
C LEU A 521 -3.88 34.15 1.68
N ASP A 522 -3.65 35.40 1.28
CA ASP A 522 -4.72 36.39 1.00
C ASP A 522 -5.60 35.98 -0.18
N ALA A 523 -4.99 35.47 -1.24
CA ALA A 523 -5.71 35.00 -2.42
C ALA A 523 -6.57 33.76 -2.09
N MET A 524 -6.07 32.84 -1.27
CA MET A 524 -6.81 31.67 -0.81
C MET A 524 -7.95 32.04 0.14
N ASP A 525 -7.71 32.95 1.09
CA ASP A 525 -8.77 33.50 1.96
C ASP A 525 -9.92 34.08 1.12
N ASN A 526 -9.60 34.83 0.08
CA ASN A 526 -10.61 35.41 -0.81
C ASN A 526 -11.33 34.35 -1.65
N ALA A 527 -10.61 33.35 -2.18
CA ALA A 527 -11.18 32.27 -2.98
C ALA A 527 -12.23 31.46 -2.20
N TYR A 528 -12.02 31.26 -0.91
CA TYR A 528 -12.86 30.38 -0.09
C TYR A 528 -14.05 31.07 0.61
N LYS A 529 -14.16 32.40 0.55
CA LYS A 529 -15.23 33.14 1.21
C LYS A 529 -16.66 32.80 0.74
N SER A 530 -16.80 32.32 -0.50
CA SER A 530 -18.11 32.00 -1.08
C SER A 530 -18.63 30.60 -0.75
N PHE A 531 -17.90 29.81 0.05
CA PHE A 531 -18.27 28.44 0.35
C PHE A 531 -18.86 28.29 1.76
N ASP A 532 -20.12 27.86 1.83
CA ASP A 532 -20.85 27.65 3.09
C ASP A 532 -20.82 26.17 3.56
N THR A 533 -20.22 25.29 2.76
CA THR A 533 -20.13 23.87 3.07
C THR A 533 -19.30 23.66 4.32
N LYS A 534 -19.89 23.03 5.34
CA LYS A 534 -19.19 22.66 6.58
C LYS A 534 -18.37 21.37 6.38
N GLY A 535 -17.22 21.32 7.02
CA GLY A 535 -16.31 20.19 6.99
C GLY A 535 -15.46 20.11 8.26
N TYR A 536 -14.42 19.31 8.22
CA TYR A 536 -13.38 19.32 9.26
C TYR A 536 -12.00 19.54 8.64
N LEU A 537 -11.16 20.24 9.38
CA LEU A 537 -9.77 20.52 9.02
C LEU A 537 -8.84 19.63 9.83
N MET A 538 -7.86 19.04 9.17
CA MET A 538 -6.73 18.34 9.79
C MET A 538 -5.48 19.22 9.67
N ILE A 539 -4.79 19.48 10.78
CA ILE A 539 -3.47 20.16 10.82
C ILE A 539 -2.56 19.38 11.76
N ASP A 540 -1.45 18.85 11.28
CA ASP A 540 -0.48 18.08 12.06
C ASP A 540 -1.15 17.00 12.94
N GLY A 541 -2.15 16.29 12.40
CA GLY A 541 -2.91 15.26 13.12
C GLY A 541 -4.00 15.77 14.06
N LYS A 542 -4.12 17.08 14.27
CA LYS A 542 -5.19 17.67 15.08
C LYS A 542 -6.41 17.98 14.23
N ARG A 543 -7.59 17.54 14.67
CA ARG A 543 -8.86 17.74 13.99
C ARG A 543 -9.60 18.96 14.55
N TYR A 544 -10.18 19.75 13.63
CA TYR A 544 -11.05 20.89 13.91
C TYR A 544 -12.34 20.72 13.13
N ASP A 545 -13.44 20.50 13.84
CA ASP A 545 -14.74 20.17 13.24
C ASP A 545 -15.58 21.38 12.89
N ASN A 546 -16.57 21.18 12.01
CA ASN A 546 -17.64 22.10 11.66
C ASN A 546 -17.17 23.46 11.08
N LEU A 547 -16.12 23.43 10.27
CA LEU A 547 -15.55 24.61 9.63
C LEU A 547 -15.91 24.66 8.15
N THR A 548 -16.27 25.85 7.63
CA THR A 548 -16.25 26.14 6.19
C THR A 548 -14.81 26.20 5.68
N PRO A 549 -14.57 26.13 4.35
CA PRO A 549 -13.21 26.34 3.80
C PRO A 549 -12.57 27.65 4.24
N SER A 550 -13.34 28.74 4.34
CA SER A 550 -12.86 30.03 4.80
C SER A 550 -12.49 30.02 6.29
N GLU A 551 -13.33 29.47 7.16
CA GLU A 551 -13.04 29.31 8.59
C GLU A 551 -11.82 28.39 8.84
N ALA A 552 -11.68 27.35 8.03
CA ALA A 552 -10.53 26.46 8.05
C ALA A 552 -9.25 27.18 7.58
N MET A 553 -9.35 28.04 6.56
CA MET A 553 -8.21 28.80 6.04
C MET A 553 -7.62 29.76 7.08
N VAL A 554 -8.43 30.35 7.97
CA VAL A 554 -7.93 31.16 9.10
C VAL A 554 -6.98 30.34 9.98
N LYS A 555 -7.31 29.08 10.27
CA LYS A 555 -6.44 28.19 11.06
C LYS A 555 -5.19 27.77 10.30
N VAL A 556 -5.32 27.53 9.00
CA VAL A 556 -4.17 27.23 8.11
C VAL A 556 -3.19 28.41 8.11
N ARG A 557 -3.69 29.64 7.97
CA ARG A 557 -2.87 30.84 8.02
C ARG A 557 -2.11 30.94 9.36
N GLN A 558 -2.79 30.82 10.48
CA GLN A 558 -2.16 30.84 11.82
C GLN A 558 -1.08 29.76 11.96
N HIS A 559 -1.33 28.56 11.43
CA HIS A 559 -0.36 27.48 11.45
C HIS A 559 0.90 27.81 10.65
N VAL A 560 0.73 28.26 9.41
CA VAL A 560 1.84 28.64 8.50
C VAL A 560 2.68 29.76 9.12
N GLU A 561 2.04 30.85 9.59
CA GLU A 561 2.74 31.98 10.19
C GLU A 561 3.52 31.59 11.45
N ASN A 562 2.93 30.74 12.33
CA ASN A 562 3.60 30.28 13.54
C ASN A 562 4.82 29.40 13.23
N LYS A 563 4.70 28.48 12.27
CA LYS A 563 5.80 27.60 11.86
C LYS A 563 6.94 28.39 11.22
N ILE A 564 6.64 29.40 10.41
CA ILE A 564 7.64 30.29 9.80
C ILE A 564 8.37 31.10 10.89
N LYS A 565 7.65 31.65 11.87
CA LYS A 565 8.28 32.36 12.99
C LYS A 565 9.24 31.47 13.77
N VAL A 566 8.90 30.20 13.99
CA VAL A 566 9.78 29.22 14.65
C VAL A 566 11.00 28.91 13.76
N LYS A 567 10.79 28.67 12.46
CA LYS A 567 11.87 28.38 11.49
C LYS A 567 12.89 29.53 11.42
N ASN A 568 12.42 30.77 11.38
CA ASN A 568 13.27 31.96 11.36
C ASN A 568 14.05 32.19 12.67
N LYS A 569 13.51 31.80 13.81
CA LYS A 569 14.25 31.85 15.10
C LYS A 569 15.37 30.82 15.18
N LEU A 570 15.21 29.66 14.55
CA LEU A 570 16.21 28.59 14.54
C LEU A 570 17.39 28.85 13.56
N THR A 571 17.21 29.74 12.59
CA THR A 571 18.25 30.13 11.63
C THR A 571 19.11 31.30 12.11
N HIS A 572 18.81 31.91 13.26
CA HIS A 572 19.54 33.02 13.87
C HIS A 572 20.29 32.61 15.16
N HIS A 573 20.44 31.33 15.41
CA HIS A 573 21.32 30.70 16.38
C HIS A 573 22.25 29.72 15.66
#